data_5851a2e6ec02cf4da8efadbb9eba54b3
#
_entry.id   5851a2e6ec02cf4da8efadbb9eba54b3
#
_cell.length_a   1.000
_cell.length_b   1.000
_cell.length_c   1.000
_cell.angle_alpha   90.00
_cell.angle_beta   90.00
_cell.angle_gamma   90.00
#
_symmetry.space_group_name_H-M   'P 1'
#
loop_
_entity.id
_entity.type
_entity.pdbx_description
1 polymer ?
#
loop_
_entity_poly.entity_id
_entity_poly.type
_entity_poly.pdbx_seq_one_letter_code
_entity_poly.pdbx_strand_id
1 'polypeptide(L)'
;ETGLDSMSFMTVDRDLQQNAGMKKVIHTYTYKGAVEAVAEGKATTEKAKLTFEEKEYTVKVKQEEFEYTDEQFMKDPMVLEAGLKGAATSMVNDLNKDFFDEIAKTTTLSTYTDAIKYDDIVDAIAKMNLEDETGLFVLINPKQKAEIRKDADFKASRMGEIIHSGQIGDISGIPVAVSKKVPADTVFVATKEAVTCFVKKEVEVEQDRIKNKRINSIIPRKVGLVALTDATKAVKITKA
;
A
#
# COMPACT_ATOMS: atom_id res chain seq x y z
N GLU A 1 11.15 4.31 -14.96
CA GLU A 1 9.69 4.23 -15.00
C GLU A 1 9.16 4.26 -13.57
N THR A 2 8.46 5.32 -13.21
CA THR A 2 7.63 5.34 -12.00
C THR A 2 6.50 4.33 -12.24
N GLY A 3 6.57 3.20 -11.56
CA GLY A 3 5.51 2.20 -11.60
C GLY A 3 4.22 2.71 -10.92
N LEU A 4 3.46 1.81 -10.35
CA LEU A 4 2.26 2.11 -9.58
C LEU A 4 2.49 3.24 -8.57
N ASP A 5 1.58 4.22 -8.52
CA ASP A 5 1.52 5.20 -7.44
C ASP A 5 0.80 4.57 -6.22
N SER A 6 1.58 4.08 -5.26
CA SER A 6 1.05 3.43 -4.06
C SER A 6 0.26 4.39 -3.16
N MET A 7 0.48 5.71 -3.26
CA MET A 7 -0.27 6.71 -2.49
C MET A 7 -1.78 6.66 -2.77
N SER A 8 -2.17 6.24 -3.97
CA SER A 8 -3.58 6.08 -4.35
C SER A 8 -4.27 4.90 -3.66
N PHE A 9 -3.49 3.95 -3.10
CA PHE A 9 -3.95 2.70 -2.53
C PHE A 9 -3.80 2.62 -1.01
N MET A 10 -3.46 3.73 -0.34
CA MET A 10 -3.33 3.81 1.11
C MET A 10 -3.95 5.08 1.67
N THR A 11 -4.24 5.07 2.95
CA THR A 11 -4.65 6.26 3.69
C THR A 11 -3.41 7.06 4.10
N VAL A 12 -3.46 8.38 4.02
CA VAL A 12 -2.36 9.26 4.41
C VAL A 12 -2.73 10.01 5.69
N ASP A 13 -1.97 9.76 6.76
CA ASP A 13 -2.09 10.45 8.04
C ASP A 13 -0.98 11.48 8.20
N ARG A 14 -1.36 12.75 8.37
CA ARG A 14 -0.45 13.90 8.54
C ARG A 14 -0.49 14.50 9.96
N ASP A 15 -1.16 13.87 10.89
CA ASP A 15 -1.28 14.39 12.27
C ASP A 15 0.09 14.63 12.92
N LEU A 16 1.07 13.80 12.60
CA LEU A 16 2.44 13.93 13.12
C LEU A 16 3.17 15.19 12.63
N GLN A 17 2.72 15.83 11.57
CA GLN A 17 3.34 17.08 11.08
C GLN A 17 3.16 18.23 12.09
N GLN A 18 2.04 18.25 12.79
CA GLN A 18 1.68 19.29 13.75
C GLN A 18 2.12 18.98 15.18
N ASN A 19 2.38 17.71 15.48
CA ASN A 19 2.68 17.23 16.82
C ASN A 19 4.18 16.97 17.01
N ALA A 20 4.71 17.26 18.19
CA ALA A 20 6.07 16.89 18.55
C ALA A 20 6.21 15.35 18.69
N GLY A 21 7.41 14.83 18.39
CA GLY A 21 7.69 13.40 18.53
C GLY A 21 7.78 12.66 17.20
N MET A 22 8.30 11.44 17.27
CA MET A 22 8.53 10.54 16.13
C MET A 22 7.66 9.28 16.21
N LYS A 23 6.68 9.26 17.11
CA LYS A 23 5.84 8.10 17.38
C LYS A 23 4.37 8.46 17.27
N LYS A 24 3.61 7.62 16.62
CA LYS A 24 2.14 7.65 16.61
C LYS A 24 1.63 6.43 17.37
N VAL A 25 0.80 6.66 18.36
CA VAL A 25 0.13 5.60 19.13
C VAL A 25 -1.32 5.54 18.68
N ILE A 26 -1.77 4.37 18.29
CA ILE A 26 -3.16 4.12 17.91
C ILE A 26 -3.75 3.12 18.90
N HIS A 27 -4.85 3.49 19.52
CA HIS A 27 -5.63 2.62 20.39
C HIS A 27 -6.74 1.95 19.58
N THR A 28 -6.74 0.64 19.54
CA THR A 28 -7.82 -0.16 18.94
C THR A 28 -8.69 -0.69 20.06
N TYR A 29 -9.98 -0.38 20.01
CA TYR A 29 -10.95 -0.79 21.02
C TYR A 29 -11.78 -1.95 20.50
N THR A 30 -11.88 -3.03 21.30
CA THR A 30 -12.76 -4.16 21.01
C THR A 30 -13.86 -4.20 22.07
N TYR A 31 -15.10 -3.99 21.63
CA TYR A 31 -16.28 -4.10 22.47
C TYR A 31 -16.89 -5.48 22.31
N LYS A 32 -17.04 -6.19 23.44
CA LYS A 32 -17.74 -7.46 23.52
C LYS A 32 -18.94 -7.29 24.46
N GLY A 33 -20.11 -7.23 23.89
CA GLY A 33 -21.35 -7.13 24.63
C GLY A 33 -22.52 -7.55 23.76
N ALA A 34 -23.52 -8.13 24.37
CA ALA A 34 -24.79 -8.46 23.74
C ALA A 34 -25.93 -7.79 24.51
N VAL A 35 -26.98 -7.43 23.80
CA VAL A 35 -28.22 -6.97 24.42
C VAL A 35 -28.98 -8.17 24.92
N GLU A 36 -29.27 -8.21 26.21
CA GLU A 36 -30.01 -9.27 26.87
C GLU A 36 -31.47 -8.81 27.14
N ALA A 37 -32.42 -9.67 26.81
CA ALA A 37 -33.82 -9.45 27.21
C ALA A 37 -34.00 -9.79 28.69
N VAL A 38 -34.16 -8.78 29.52
CA VAL A 38 -34.27 -8.92 30.97
C VAL A 38 -35.73 -8.91 31.37
N ALA A 39 -36.17 -9.91 32.14
CA ALA A 39 -37.52 -9.95 32.72
C ALA A 39 -37.69 -8.91 33.84
N GLU A 40 -38.92 -8.48 34.08
CA GLU A 40 -39.24 -7.49 35.08
C GLU A 40 -38.70 -7.88 36.49
N GLY A 41 -37.96 -6.95 37.10
CA GLY A 41 -37.34 -7.13 38.42
C GLY A 41 -36.04 -7.93 38.45
N LYS A 42 -35.46 -8.29 37.29
CA LYS A 42 -34.13 -8.93 37.19
C LYS A 42 -33.07 -7.98 36.63
N ALA A 43 -31.85 -8.18 37.07
CA ALA A 43 -30.70 -7.45 36.55
C ALA A 43 -30.05 -8.20 35.38
N THR A 44 -29.36 -7.49 34.48
CA THR A 44 -28.56 -8.06 33.43
C THR A 44 -27.45 -8.97 33.99
N THR A 45 -27.35 -10.18 33.47
CA THR A 45 -26.38 -11.20 33.91
C THR A 45 -25.03 -11.01 33.28
N GLU A 46 -25.01 -10.62 32.03
CA GLU A 46 -23.76 -10.43 31.29
C GLU A 46 -23.40 -8.93 31.18
N LYS A 47 -22.17 -8.60 31.54
CA LYS A 47 -21.64 -7.25 31.43
C LYS A 47 -20.82 -7.12 30.19
N ALA A 48 -21.11 -6.09 29.39
CA ALA A 48 -20.28 -5.75 28.26
C ALA A 48 -18.83 -5.46 28.70
N LYS A 49 -17.86 -5.96 27.95
CA LYS A 49 -16.44 -5.76 28.20
C LYS A 49 -15.81 -4.98 27.06
N LEU A 50 -15.17 -3.88 27.42
CA LEU A 50 -14.34 -3.09 26.52
C LEU A 50 -12.87 -3.46 26.79
N THR A 51 -12.17 -3.93 25.76
CA THR A 51 -10.72 -4.13 25.79
C THR A 51 -10.08 -3.17 24.79
N PHE A 52 -8.89 -2.72 25.07
CA PHE A 52 -8.12 -1.90 24.13
C PHE A 52 -6.72 -2.50 23.92
N GLU A 53 -6.22 -2.34 22.72
CA GLU A 53 -4.86 -2.65 22.35
C GLU A 53 -4.18 -1.38 21.88
N GLU A 54 -2.92 -1.22 22.25
CA GLU A 54 -2.09 -0.09 21.88
C GLU A 54 -1.07 -0.53 20.85
N LYS A 55 -1.06 0.15 19.69
CA LYS A 55 -0.05 -0.07 18.64
C LYS A 55 0.76 1.20 18.45
N GLU A 56 2.07 1.07 18.57
CA GLU A 56 3.02 2.15 18.41
C GLU A 56 3.68 2.09 17.02
N TYR A 57 3.65 3.22 16.31
CA TYR A 57 4.26 3.39 15.01
C TYR A 57 5.34 4.47 15.07
N THR A 58 6.59 4.08 14.82
CA THR A 58 7.74 4.99 14.85
C THR A 58 8.15 5.36 13.43
N VAL A 59 8.03 6.65 13.08
CA VAL A 59 8.45 7.16 11.78
C VAL A 59 9.97 7.19 11.66
N LYS A 60 10.46 6.97 10.43
CA LYS A 60 11.90 6.91 10.12
C LYS A 60 12.27 8.04 9.17
N VAL A 61 13.49 8.52 9.31
CA VAL A 61 14.12 9.43 8.35
C VAL A 61 14.67 8.59 7.21
N LYS A 62 14.32 8.94 5.98
CA LYS A 62 14.85 8.35 4.76
C LYS A 62 15.42 9.45 3.90
N GLN A 63 16.67 9.31 3.50
CA GLN A 63 17.37 10.27 2.67
C GLN A 63 18.21 9.54 1.62
N GLU A 64 18.48 10.24 0.55
CA GLU A 64 19.39 9.86 -0.52
C GLU A 64 20.32 11.03 -0.78
N GLU A 65 21.52 10.78 -1.24
CA GLU A 65 22.47 11.81 -1.60
C GLU A 65 22.92 11.62 -3.05
N PHE A 66 22.80 12.67 -3.84
CA PHE A 66 23.28 12.73 -5.20
C PHE A 66 24.36 13.80 -5.29
N GLU A 67 25.56 13.40 -5.68
CA GLU A 67 26.70 14.30 -5.85
C GLU A 67 27.04 14.54 -7.32
N TYR A 68 27.44 15.75 -7.65
CA TYR A 68 28.03 16.09 -8.93
C TYR A 68 29.15 17.14 -8.77
N THR A 69 30.14 17.11 -9.68
CA THR A 69 31.24 18.06 -9.67
C THR A 69 30.97 19.24 -10.60
N ASP A 70 31.61 20.38 -10.33
CA ASP A 70 31.52 21.55 -11.21
C ASP A 70 31.99 21.22 -12.64
N GLU A 71 32.99 20.33 -12.78
CA GLU A 71 33.47 19.87 -14.10
C GLU A 71 32.45 19.02 -14.85
N GLN A 72 31.70 18.14 -14.14
CA GLN A 72 30.61 17.37 -14.75
C GLN A 72 29.50 18.28 -15.24
N PHE A 73 29.10 19.27 -14.40
CA PHE A 73 28.08 20.23 -14.78
C PHE A 73 28.50 21.11 -15.98
N MET A 74 29.79 21.50 -16.06
CA MET A 74 30.31 22.24 -17.22
C MET A 74 30.35 21.40 -18.51
N LYS A 75 30.55 20.08 -18.40
CA LYS A 75 30.53 19.17 -19.54
C LYS A 75 29.10 18.91 -20.02
N ASP A 76 28.19 18.70 -19.09
CA ASP A 76 26.78 18.41 -19.39
C ASP A 76 25.87 18.96 -18.29
N PRO A 77 25.21 20.12 -18.52
CA PRO A 77 24.27 20.71 -17.57
C PRO A 77 23.06 19.82 -17.23
N MET A 78 22.74 18.83 -18.10
CA MET A 78 21.64 17.90 -17.88
C MET A 78 21.89 16.92 -16.72
N VAL A 79 23.13 16.80 -16.24
CA VAL A 79 23.48 15.97 -15.07
C VAL A 79 22.63 16.29 -13.85
N LEU A 80 22.38 17.58 -13.61
CA LEU A 80 21.56 18.02 -12.48
C LEU A 80 20.09 17.57 -12.61
N GLU A 81 19.49 17.78 -13.78
CA GLU A 81 18.11 17.41 -14.03
C GLU A 81 17.94 15.88 -14.00
N ALA A 82 18.85 15.14 -14.62
CA ALA A 82 18.86 13.68 -14.62
C ALA A 82 19.01 13.13 -13.20
N GLY A 83 19.90 13.72 -12.39
CA GLY A 83 20.12 13.35 -10.99
C GLY A 83 18.88 13.61 -10.12
N LEU A 84 18.26 14.78 -10.23
CA LEU A 84 17.02 15.11 -9.51
C LEU A 84 15.87 14.17 -9.89
N LYS A 85 15.71 13.88 -11.17
CA LYS A 85 14.70 12.92 -11.65
C LYS A 85 14.98 11.51 -11.14
N GLY A 86 16.25 11.10 -11.10
CA GLY A 86 16.67 9.82 -10.52
C GLY A 86 16.31 9.73 -9.04
N ALA A 87 16.68 10.75 -8.25
CA ALA A 87 16.39 10.82 -6.83
C ALA A 87 14.88 10.82 -6.54
N ALA A 88 14.09 11.59 -7.29
CA ALA A 88 12.63 11.56 -7.16
C ALA A 88 12.05 10.17 -7.44
N THR A 89 12.55 9.51 -8.50
CA THR A 89 12.12 8.14 -8.83
C THR A 89 12.51 7.14 -7.73
N SER A 90 13.69 7.29 -7.16
CA SER A 90 14.19 6.47 -6.04
C SER A 90 13.30 6.61 -4.80
N MET A 91 12.92 7.84 -4.43
CA MET A 91 12.03 8.12 -3.31
C MET A 91 10.64 7.51 -3.47
N VAL A 92 10.06 7.55 -4.69
CA VAL A 92 8.78 6.91 -5.00
C VAL A 92 8.92 5.39 -4.97
N ASN A 93 10.03 4.85 -5.49
CA ASN A 93 10.29 3.42 -5.48
C ASN A 93 10.45 2.86 -4.06
N ASP A 94 11.10 3.62 -3.17
CA ASP A 94 11.23 3.27 -1.76
C ASP A 94 9.86 3.25 -1.05
N LEU A 95 9.01 4.25 -1.29
CA LEU A 95 7.65 4.28 -0.76
C LEU A 95 6.81 3.08 -1.25
N ASN A 96 6.89 2.79 -2.54
CA ASN A 96 6.21 1.63 -3.11
C ASN A 96 6.72 0.31 -2.51
N LYS A 97 8.03 0.20 -2.27
CA LYS A 97 8.60 -0.97 -1.60
C LYS A 97 8.04 -1.16 -0.20
N ASP A 98 8.05 -0.09 0.61
CA ASP A 98 7.47 -0.14 1.96
C ASP A 98 5.99 -0.57 1.92
N PHE A 99 5.21 -0.05 0.97
CA PHE A 99 3.82 -0.43 0.81
C PHE A 99 3.65 -1.92 0.53
N PHE A 100 4.41 -2.49 -0.41
CA PHE A 100 4.32 -3.92 -0.71
C PHE A 100 4.85 -4.80 0.40
N ASP A 101 5.89 -4.37 1.11
CA ASP A 101 6.45 -5.08 2.27
C ASP A 101 5.44 -5.11 3.43
N GLU A 102 4.69 -4.01 3.64
CA GLU A 102 3.69 -3.94 4.70
C GLU A 102 2.40 -4.70 4.37
N ILE A 103 1.86 -4.55 3.16
CA ILE A 103 0.64 -5.28 2.77
C ILE A 103 0.87 -6.81 2.73
N ALA A 104 2.10 -7.25 2.48
CA ALA A 104 2.47 -8.67 2.50
C ALA A 104 2.39 -9.31 3.90
N LYS A 105 2.35 -8.50 4.97
CA LYS A 105 2.24 -8.96 6.37
C LYS A 105 0.80 -9.30 6.78
N THR A 106 -0.18 -9.13 5.88
CA THR A 106 -1.57 -9.48 6.18
C THR A 106 -1.68 -10.95 6.64
N THR A 107 -2.56 -11.17 7.61
CA THR A 107 -2.79 -12.49 8.21
C THR A 107 -3.87 -13.29 7.49
N THR A 108 -4.72 -12.62 6.70
CA THR A 108 -5.77 -13.28 5.93
C THR A 108 -5.19 -13.83 4.63
N LEU A 109 -5.17 -15.15 4.52
CA LEU A 109 -4.57 -15.85 3.39
C LEU A 109 -5.62 -16.60 2.58
N SER A 110 -5.46 -16.58 1.26
CA SER A 110 -6.16 -17.44 0.32
C SER A 110 -5.14 -18.12 -0.59
N THR A 111 -5.49 -19.27 -1.15
CA THR A 111 -4.62 -20.02 -2.05
C THR A 111 -5.36 -20.38 -3.32
N TYR A 112 -4.63 -20.44 -4.44
CA TYR A 112 -5.12 -20.94 -5.70
C TYR A 112 -4.19 -22.03 -6.24
N THR A 113 -4.72 -22.89 -7.09
CA THR A 113 -3.97 -23.95 -7.79
C THR A 113 -3.81 -23.59 -9.26
N ASP A 114 -2.73 -24.02 -9.90
CA ASP A 114 -2.41 -23.85 -11.32
C ASP A 114 -2.28 -22.39 -11.77
N ALA A 115 -3.39 -21.76 -12.17
CA ALA A 115 -3.47 -20.37 -12.63
C ALA A 115 -4.57 -19.66 -11.86
N ILE A 116 -4.35 -18.36 -11.57
CA ILE A 116 -5.36 -17.56 -10.89
C ILE A 116 -6.57 -17.33 -11.80
N LYS A 117 -7.77 -17.53 -11.23
CA LYS A 117 -9.07 -17.36 -11.89
C LYS A 117 -9.85 -16.22 -11.26
N TYR A 118 -10.91 -15.82 -11.95
CA TYR A 118 -11.89 -14.86 -11.44
C TYR A 118 -12.45 -15.26 -10.08
N ASP A 119 -12.85 -16.53 -9.95
CA ASP A 119 -13.45 -17.07 -8.73
C ASP A 119 -12.52 -17.00 -7.51
N ASP A 120 -11.20 -17.20 -7.69
CA ASP A 120 -10.24 -17.12 -6.60
C ASP A 120 -10.20 -15.71 -5.98
N ILE A 121 -10.42 -14.68 -6.80
CA ILE A 121 -10.46 -13.28 -6.34
C ILE A 121 -11.78 -13.01 -5.61
N VAL A 122 -12.90 -13.49 -6.14
CA VAL A 122 -14.22 -13.35 -5.52
C VAL A 122 -14.25 -14.07 -4.16
N ASP A 123 -13.70 -15.28 -4.08
CA ASP A 123 -13.58 -16.04 -2.82
C ASP A 123 -12.69 -15.31 -1.79
N ALA A 124 -11.63 -14.66 -2.25
CA ALA A 124 -10.77 -13.87 -1.37
C ALA A 124 -11.51 -12.64 -0.80
N ILE A 125 -12.34 -11.98 -1.60
CA ILE A 125 -13.18 -10.86 -1.16
C ILE A 125 -14.19 -11.36 -0.11
N ALA A 126 -14.85 -12.50 -0.38
CA ALA A 126 -15.79 -13.09 0.56
C ALA A 126 -15.15 -13.44 1.92
N LYS A 127 -13.86 -13.85 1.94
CA LYS A 127 -13.11 -14.09 3.19
C LYS A 127 -12.91 -12.87 4.04
N MET A 128 -12.91 -11.66 3.47
CA MET A 128 -12.82 -10.41 4.23
C MET A 128 -14.08 -10.15 5.04
N ASN A 129 -15.22 -10.72 4.63
CA ASN A 129 -16.53 -10.57 5.28
C ASN A 129 -16.87 -9.09 5.57
N LEU A 130 -16.65 -8.23 4.57
CA LEU A 130 -16.96 -6.81 4.66
C LEU A 130 -18.42 -6.57 4.27
N GLU A 131 -19.11 -5.73 5.02
CA GLU A 131 -20.47 -5.27 4.66
C GLU A 131 -20.44 -4.21 3.55
N ASP A 132 -19.35 -3.44 3.47
CA ASP A 132 -19.13 -2.41 2.45
C ASP A 132 -17.83 -2.70 1.68
N GLU A 133 -17.97 -2.90 0.39
CA GLU A 133 -16.86 -3.14 -0.54
C GLU A 133 -16.29 -1.86 -1.15
N THR A 134 -16.73 -0.69 -0.66
CA THR A 134 -16.25 0.60 -1.16
C THR A 134 -14.75 0.77 -0.90
N GLY A 135 -14.03 1.16 -1.93
CA GLY A 135 -12.59 1.42 -1.84
C GLY A 135 -11.70 0.19 -1.87
N LEU A 136 -12.26 -1.00 -2.19
CA LEU A 136 -11.46 -2.18 -2.52
C LEU A 136 -10.64 -1.95 -3.78
N PHE A 137 -9.49 -2.58 -3.83
CA PHE A 137 -8.62 -2.67 -5.01
C PHE A 137 -7.93 -4.02 -5.06
N VAL A 138 -7.56 -4.43 -6.26
CA VAL A 138 -6.79 -5.66 -6.52
C VAL A 138 -5.44 -5.28 -7.10
N LEU A 139 -4.35 -5.82 -6.52
CA LEU A 139 -3.00 -5.65 -7.01
C LEU A 139 -2.46 -6.97 -7.57
N ILE A 140 -2.09 -6.96 -8.83
CA ILE A 140 -1.61 -8.15 -9.54
C ILE A 140 -0.27 -7.91 -10.22
N ASN A 141 0.49 -9.00 -10.40
CA ASN A 141 1.68 -8.99 -11.23
C ASN A 141 1.27 -9.12 -12.73
N PRO A 142 2.06 -8.60 -13.68
CA PRO A 142 1.82 -8.80 -15.12
C PRO A 142 1.63 -10.26 -15.53
N LYS A 143 2.22 -11.23 -14.83
CA LYS A 143 2.05 -12.66 -15.08
C LYS A 143 0.61 -13.10 -14.77
N GLN A 144 0.11 -12.79 -13.57
CA GLN A 144 -1.28 -13.09 -13.19
C GLN A 144 -2.29 -12.34 -14.07
N LYS A 145 -1.96 -11.11 -14.49
CA LYS A 145 -2.77 -10.41 -15.49
C LYS A 145 -2.97 -11.23 -16.76
N ALA A 146 -1.92 -11.90 -17.23
CA ALA A 146 -1.99 -12.75 -18.42
C ALA A 146 -2.80 -14.03 -18.16
N GLU A 147 -2.75 -14.57 -16.94
CA GLU A 147 -3.53 -15.75 -16.52
C GLU A 147 -5.02 -15.44 -16.49
N ILE A 148 -5.43 -14.36 -15.84
CA ILE A 148 -6.84 -13.90 -15.77
C ILE A 148 -7.40 -13.66 -17.18
N ARG A 149 -6.63 -13.07 -18.09
CA ARG A 149 -7.05 -12.86 -19.48
C ARG A 149 -7.32 -14.17 -20.24
N LYS A 150 -6.69 -15.28 -19.83
CA LYS A 150 -6.87 -16.61 -20.44
C LYS A 150 -8.06 -17.35 -19.83
N ASP A 151 -8.53 -16.91 -18.68
CA ASP A 151 -9.68 -17.51 -18.01
C ASP A 151 -10.93 -17.44 -18.91
N ALA A 152 -11.66 -18.55 -18.96
CA ALA A 152 -12.82 -18.70 -19.84
C ALA A 152 -14.01 -17.86 -19.35
N ASP A 153 -14.24 -17.82 -18.04
CA ASP A 153 -15.36 -17.13 -17.42
C ASP A 153 -15.16 -15.60 -17.52
N PHE A 154 -13.93 -15.14 -17.33
CA PHE A 154 -13.59 -13.72 -17.53
C PHE A 154 -13.75 -13.29 -19.00
N LYS A 155 -13.40 -14.16 -19.97
CA LYS A 155 -13.64 -13.89 -21.40
C LYS A 155 -15.11 -13.84 -21.74
N ALA A 156 -15.92 -14.74 -21.17
CA ALA A 156 -17.34 -14.82 -21.44
C ALA A 156 -18.10 -13.58 -20.93
N SER A 157 -17.71 -13.05 -19.76
CA SER A 157 -18.34 -11.87 -19.15
C SER A 157 -18.01 -10.55 -19.87
N ARG A 158 -16.91 -10.50 -20.63
CA ARG A 158 -16.42 -9.29 -21.30
C ARG A 158 -16.11 -9.47 -22.80
N MET A 159 -16.96 -10.23 -23.49
CA MET A 159 -16.85 -10.43 -24.92
C MET A 159 -16.89 -9.08 -25.67
N GLY A 160 -15.74 -8.68 -26.23
CA GLY A 160 -15.56 -7.49 -27.04
C GLY A 160 -14.56 -6.48 -26.48
N GLU A 161 -14.61 -6.08 -25.21
CA GLU A 161 -13.72 -5.06 -24.65
C GLU A 161 -12.28 -5.55 -24.47
N ILE A 162 -12.09 -6.77 -23.98
CA ILE A 162 -10.74 -7.32 -23.67
C ILE A 162 -9.97 -7.67 -24.92
N ILE A 163 -10.66 -8.15 -25.95
CA ILE A 163 -10.04 -8.55 -27.22
C ILE A 163 -9.43 -7.33 -27.93
N HIS A 164 -10.07 -6.16 -27.81
CA HIS A 164 -9.64 -4.96 -28.49
C HIS A 164 -8.74 -4.03 -27.66
N SER A 165 -9.03 -3.82 -26.37
CA SER A 165 -8.26 -2.88 -25.54
C SER A 165 -7.14 -3.55 -24.73
N GLY A 166 -7.28 -4.83 -24.42
CA GLY A 166 -6.32 -5.56 -23.58
C GLY A 166 -6.23 -5.04 -22.16
N GLN A 167 -7.11 -4.17 -21.71
CA GLN A 167 -7.18 -3.67 -20.36
C GLN A 167 -8.06 -4.56 -19.49
N ILE A 168 -7.55 -4.91 -18.30
CA ILE A 168 -8.39 -5.43 -17.23
C ILE A 168 -8.79 -4.19 -16.43
N GLY A 169 -10.00 -3.68 -16.64
CA GLY A 169 -10.48 -2.48 -15.96
C GLY A 169 -10.79 -2.77 -14.49
N ASP A 170 -11.72 -3.65 -14.27
CA ASP A 170 -12.23 -4.06 -12.96
C ASP A 170 -12.55 -5.56 -12.96
N ILE A 171 -12.50 -6.16 -11.80
CA ILE A 171 -12.94 -7.53 -11.52
C ILE A 171 -14.03 -7.40 -10.46
N SER A 172 -15.24 -7.89 -10.75
CA SER A 172 -16.39 -7.75 -9.84
C SER A 172 -16.70 -6.30 -9.43
N GLY A 173 -16.45 -5.33 -10.34
CA GLY A 173 -16.61 -3.91 -10.01
C GLY A 173 -15.45 -3.28 -9.23
N ILE A 174 -14.40 -4.05 -8.92
CA ILE A 174 -13.25 -3.61 -8.14
C ILE A 174 -12.08 -3.27 -9.08
N PRO A 175 -11.47 -2.10 -8.97
CA PRO A 175 -10.37 -1.68 -9.83
C PRO A 175 -9.12 -2.57 -9.65
N VAL A 176 -8.54 -2.97 -10.78
CA VAL A 176 -7.34 -3.82 -10.83
C VAL A 176 -6.13 -2.98 -11.22
N ALA A 177 -5.15 -2.93 -10.36
CA ALA A 177 -3.87 -2.29 -10.63
C ALA A 177 -2.77 -3.34 -10.84
N VAL A 178 -1.91 -3.08 -11.81
CA VAL A 178 -0.85 -4.00 -12.21
C VAL A 178 0.51 -3.43 -11.84
N SER A 179 1.30 -4.17 -11.09
CA SER A 179 2.66 -3.76 -10.73
C SER A 179 3.64 -4.92 -10.81
N LYS A 180 4.82 -4.66 -11.39
CA LYS A 180 5.95 -5.62 -11.38
C LYS A 180 6.53 -5.84 -9.98
N LYS A 181 6.18 -4.99 -9.01
CA LYS A 181 6.65 -5.07 -7.62
C LYS A 181 5.84 -6.07 -6.79
N VAL A 182 4.64 -6.43 -7.24
CA VAL A 182 3.90 -7.56 -6.66
C VAL A 182 4.71 -8.83 -6.91
N PRO A 183 5.01 -9.64 -5.88
CA PRO A 183 5.71 -10.90 -6.08
C PRO A 183 4.98 -11.80 -7.09
N ALA A 184 5.76 -12.55 -7.87
CA ALA A 184 5.17 -13.55 -8.75
C ALA A 184 4.32 -14.52 -7.94
N ASP A 185 3.24 -15.01 -8.53
CA ASP A 185 2.32 -15.97 -7.91
C ASP A 185 1.62 -15.44 -6.63
N THR A 186 1.56 -14.10 -6.48
CA THR A 186 0.88 -13.44 -5.37
C THR A 186 -0.08 -12.37 -5.90
N VAL A 187 -1.27 -12.30 -5.32
CA VAL A 187 -2.26 -11.23 -5.56
C VAL A 187 -2.68 -10.65 -4.21
N PHE A 188 -2.83 -9.35 -4.15
CA PHE A 188 -3.37 -8.67 -2.97
C PHE A 188 -4.73 -8.09 -3.29
N VAL A 189 -5.68 -8.30 -2.39
CA VAL A 189 -6.98 -7.65 -2.36
C VAL A 189 -7.07 -6.88 -1.07
N ALA A 190 -7.30 -5.58 -1.12
CA ALA A 190 -7.33 -4.76 0.08
C ALA A 190 -8.20 -3.52 -0.09
N THR A 191 -8.57 -2.91 1.03
CA THR A 191 -9.14 -1.56 1.07
C THR A 191 -8.04 -0.52 1.30
N LYS A 192 -8.32 0.74 0.96
CA LYS A 192 -7.38 1.84 1.23
C LYS A 192 -7.07 2.04 2.72
N GLU A 193 -7.97 1.60 3.59
CA GLU A 193 -7.83 1.71 5.04
C GLU A 193 -6.92 0.65 5.65
N ALA A 194 -6.58 -0.42 4.90
CA ALA A 194 -5.72 -1.49 5.39
C ALA A 194 -4.31 -0.99 5.69
N VAL A 195 -3.78 -0.10 4.84
CA VAL A 195 -2.42 0.42 4.96
C VAL A 195 -2.47 1.94 5.14
N THR A 196 -1.74 2.44 6.13
CA THR A 196 -1.64 3.88 6.40
C THR A 196 -0.20 4.36 6.26
N CYS A 197 -0.05 5.47 5.53
CA CYS A 197 1.20 6.21 5.43
C CYS A 197 1.20 7.35 6.45
N PHE A 198 2.02 7.24 7.50
CA PHE A 198 2.24 8.28 8.49
C PHE A 198 3.32 9.23 8.01
N VAL A 199 2.96 10.49 7.74
CA VAL A 199 3.88 11.51 7.24
C VAL A 199 4.20 12.50 8.35
N LYS A 200 5.48 12.55 8.76
CA LYS A 200 5.98 13.56 9.69
C LYS A 200 6.52 14.78 8.94
N LYS A 201 7.25 14.53 7.85
CA LYS A 201 7.80 15.59 7.01
C LYS A 201 7.73 15.13 5.54
N GLU A 202 7.17 15.98 4.71
CA GLU A 202 7.15 15.77 3.25
C GLU A 202 8.58 15.79 2.69
N VAL A 203 8.72 15.47 1.42
CA VAL A 203 10.04 15.51 0.78
C VAL A 203 10.57 16.93 0.77
N GLU A 204 11.72 17.13 1.39
CA GLU A 204 12.52 18.34 1.27
C GLU A 204 13.85 18.04 0.61
N VAL A 205 14.39 19.01 -0.07
CA VAL A 205 15.68 18.91 -0.77
C VAL A 205 16.61 19.92 -0.19
N GLU A 206 17.72 19.45 0.39
CA GLU A 206 18.81 20.29 0.86
C GLU A 206 19.97 20.23 -0.14
N GLN A 207 20.69 21.33 -0.29
CA GLN A 207 21.89 21.40 -1.11
C GLN A 207 23.06 21.76 -0.22
N ASP A 208 24.14 20.99 -0.32
CA ASP A 208 25.42 21.29 0.32
C ASP A 208 26.53 21.40 -0.73
N ARG A 209 27.58 22.13 -0.40
CA ARG A 209 28.75 22.34 -1.28
C ARG A 209 30.06 22.15 -0.54
N ILE A 210 30.83 21.17 -0.97
CA ILE A 210 32.20 20.95 -0.51
C ILE A 210 33.16 21.78 -1.36
N LYS A 211 33.49 23.01 -0.90
CA LYS A 211 34.21 24.01 -1.66
C LYS A 211 35.59 23.56 -2.16
N ASN A 212 36.35 22.86 -1.32
CA ASN A 212 37.71 22.37 -1.64
C ASN A 212 37.73 21.21 -2.65
N LYS A 213 36.65 20.47 -2.77
CA LYS A 213 36.50 19.38 -3.74
C LYS A 213 35.68 19.75 -4.98
N ARG A 214 35.05 20.94 -4.97
CA ARG A 214 34.13 21.44 -6.02
C ARG A 214 32.98 20.44 -6.28
N ILE A 215 32.53 19.78 -5.22
CA ILE A 215 31.40 18.84 -5.24
C ILE A 215 30.17 19.56 -4.72
N ASN A 216 29.05 19.40 -5.42
CA ASN A 216 27.73 19.81 -4.98
C ASN A 216 26.93 18.56 -4.65
N SER A 217 26.35 18.52 -3.45
CA SER A 217 25.51 17.45 -2.94
C SER A 217 24.06 17.89 -2.90
N ILE A 218 23.16 17.09 -3.40
CA ILE A 218 21.72 17.29 -3.29
C ILE A 218 21.16 16.14 -2.47
N ILE A 219 20.48 16.48 -1.38
CA ILE A 219 20.03 15.54 -0.36
C ILE A 219 18.51 15.64 -0.22
N PRO A 220 17.74 14.87 -1.02
CA PRO A 220 16.32 14.71 -0.77
C PRO A 220 16.11 13.86 0.48
N ARG A 221 15.21 14.32 1.35
CA ARG A 221 14.91 13.72 2.63
C ARG A 221 13.39 13.69 2.87
N LYS A 222 12.87 12.61 3.42
CA LYS A 222 11.49 12.48 3.91
C LYS A 222 11.47 11.83 5.29
N VAL A 223 10.43 12.11 6.07
CA VAL A 223 10.25 11.47 7.38
C VAL A 223 8.84 10.89 7.44
N GLY A 224 8.75 9.58 7.49
CA GLY A 224 7.47 8.87 7.50
C GLY A 224 7.61 7.39 7.74
N LEU A 225 6.48 6.72 7.74
CA LEU A 225 6.36 5.27 7.87
C LEU A 225 5.11 4.81 7.13
N VAL A 226 5.22 3.73 6.38
CA VAL A 226 4.07 2.98 5.88
C VAL A 226 3.86 1.78 6.80
N ALA A 227 2.66 1.54 7.23
CA ALA A 227 2.33 0.43 8.13
C ALA A 227 0.96 -0.18 7.81
N LEU A 228 0.86 -1.49 7.97
CA LEU A 228 -0.41 -2.21 7.95
C LEU A 228 -1.15 -1.90 9.26
N THR A 229 -2.19 -1.07 9.17
CA THR A 229 -2.98 -0.64 10.33
C THR A 229 -4.12 -1.61 10.63
N ASP A 230 -4.75 -2.15 9.59
CA ASP A 230 -5.85 -3.10 9.72
C ASP A 230 -5.62 -4.33 8.81
N ALA A 231 -5.16 -5.41 9.42
CA ALA A 231 -4.88 -6.67 8.71
C ALA A 231 -6.16 -7.40 8.25
N THR A 232 -7.33 -7.07 8.81
CA THR A 232 -8.61 -7.70 8.44
C THR A 232 -9.12 -7.18 7.09
N LYS A 233 -8.68 -5.99 6.70
CA LYS A 233 -9.04 -5.31 5.45
C LYS A 233 -8.08 -5.59 4.30
N ALA A 234 -7.26 -6.61 4.41
CA ALA A 234 -6.36 -7.06 3.35
C ALA A 234 -6.30 -8.59 3.28
N VAL A 235 -6.29 -9.14 2.08
CA VAL A 235 -6.11 -10.57 1.81
C VAL A 235 -4.95 -10.75 0.85
N LYS A 236 -4.13 -11.74 1.16
CA LYS A 236 -3.05 -12.19 0.29
C LYS A 236 -3.41 -13.54 -0.30
N ILE A 237 -3.45 -13.61 -1.62
CA ILE A 237 -3.69 -14.83 -2.38
C ILE A 237 -2.34 -15.33 -2.89
N THR A 238 -1.99 -16.57 -2.58
CA THR A 238 -0.73 -17.18 -3.01
C THR A 238 -0.97 -18.48 -3.75
N LYS A 239 -0.08 -18.81 -4.65
CA LYS A 239 -0.10 -20.13 -5.30
C LYS A 239 0.21 -21.20 -4.26
N ALA A 240 -0.61 -22.30 -4.23
CA ALA A 240 -0.41 -23.44 -3.36
C ALA A 240 0.80 -24.28 -3.75
#